data_b49e14eb9d5cd9dba3194116e71d6c73
#
_entry.id   b49e14eb9d5cd9dba3194116e71d6c73
#
_cell.length_a   1.000
_cell.length_b   1.000
_cell.length_c   1.000
_cell.angle_alpha   90.00
_cell.angle_beta   90.00
_cell.angle_gamma   90.00
#
_symmetry.space_group_name_H-M   'P 1'
#
loop_
_entity.id
_entity.type
_entity.pdbx_description
1 polymer ?
#
loop_
_entity_poly.entity_id
_entity_poly.type
_entity_poly.pdbx_seq_one_letter_code
_entity_poly.pdbx_strand_id
1 'polypeptide(L)'
;MREISAEMERDLVIIGGGPAGLAAAVAAVENGVAAEDILILEREPELGGILLQCIHNGFGIHRFGEELSGPEYAARFAKKVNELGIPSLLSTMVLTLHQMEDGRKEI
;
A
#
# COMPACT_ATOMS: atom_id res chain seq x y z
N MET A 1 21.36 -1.18 -22.75
CA MET A 1 20.33 -1.06 -21.68
C MET A 1 18.98 -0.82 -22.32
N ARG A 2 17.98 -1.48 -21.80
CA ARG A 2 16.63 -1.30 -22.31
C ARG A 2 15.89 -0.32 -21.42
N GLU A 3 15.35 0.71 -22.03
CA GLU A 3 14.50 1.66 -21.35
C GLU A 3 13.06 1.18 -21.41
N ILE A 4 12.38 1.21 -20.26
CA ILE A 4 10.97 0.85 -20.16
C ILE A 4 10.23 2.10 -19.74
N SER A 5 9.29 2.53 -20.57
CA SER A 5 8.40 3.62 -20.29
C SER A 5 6.98 3.07 -20.16
N ALA A 6 6.35 3.33 -19.03
CA ALA A 6 4.97 2.94 -18.81
C ALA A 6 4.23 4.10 -18.17
N GLU A 7 3.13 4.48 -18.77
CA GLU A 7 2.22 5.46 -18.19
C GLU A 7 1.02 4.76 -17.58
N MET A 8 0.72 5.09 -16.34
CA MET A 8 -0.41 4.56 -15.60
C MET A 8 -1.15 5.71 -14.95
N GLU A 9 -2.46 5.70 -15.06
CA GLU A 9 -3.29 6.68 -14.38
C GLU A 9 -4.12 5.98 -13.31
N ARG A 10 -4.13 6.55 -12.13
CA ARG A 10 -4.91 6.06 -10.99
C ARG A 10 -5.51 7.23 -10.23
N ASP A 11 -6.66 7.02 -9.65
CA ASP A 11 -7.30 8.03 -8.82
C ASP A 11 -6.57 8.22 -7.51
N LEU A 12 -5.98 7.16 -6.98
CA LEU A 12 -5.24 7.18 -5.72
C LEU A 12 -3.95 6.37 -5.84
N VAL A 13 -2.85 7.01 -5.56
CA VAL A 13 -1.55 6.33 -5.46
C VAL A 13 -1.05 6.45 -4.03
N ILE A 14 -0.72 5.33 -3.42
CA ILE A 14 -0.21 5.27 -2.06
C ILE A 14 1.28 4.93 -2.12
N ILE A 15 2.09 5.84 -1.61
CA ILE A 15 3.54 5.66 -1.56
C ILE A 15 3.90 5.07 -0.21
N GLY A 16 4.29 3.82 -0.21
CA GLY A 16 4.64 3.07 0.98
C GLY A 16 3.56 2.08 1.41
N GLY A 17 3.90 0.80 1.42
CA GLY A 17 3.03 -0.30 1.82
C GLY A 17 3.22 -0.71 3.28
N GLY A 18 3.51 0.24 4.17
CA GLY A 18 3.53 0.03 5.61
C GLY A 18 2.13 0.08 6.21
N PRO A 19 2.00 0.08 7.55
CA PRO A 19 0.69 0.01 8.21
C PRO A 19 -0.26 1.14 7.80
N ALA A 20 0.24 2.36 7.69
CA ALA A 20 -0.59 3.50 7.30
C ALA A 20 -1.08 3.38 5.86
N GLY A 21 -0.20 3.00 4.94
CA GLY A 21 -0.53 2.84 3.52
C GLY A 21 -1.53 1.72 3.29
N LEU A 22 -1.34 0.58 3.94
CA LEU A 22 -2.26 -0.56 3.84
C LEU A 22 -3.63 -0.20 4.40
N ALA A 23 -3.69 0.46 5.54
CA ALA A 23 -4.94 0.91 6.13
C ALA A 23 -5.65 1.92 5.23
N ALA A 24 -4.91 2.86 4.63
CA ALA A 24 -5.46 3.84 3.72
C ALA A 24 -6.07 3.18 2.47
N ALA A 25 -5.39 2.19 1.90
CA ALA A 25 -5.88 1.46 0.74
C ALA A 25 -7.19 0.73 1.04
N VAL A 26 -7.24 0.01 2.15
CA VAL A 26 -8.44 -0.71 2.57
C VAL A 26 -9.59 0.26 2.84
N ALA A 27 -9.32 1.34 3.57
CA ALA A 27 -10.34 2.36 3.86
C ALA A 27 -10.88 3.02 2.60
N ALA A 28 -10.03 3.27 1.61
CA ALA A 28 -10.46 3.84 0.33
C ALA A 28 -11.49 2.94 -0.36
N VAL A 29 -11.24 1.64 -0.44
CA VAL A 29 -12.18 0.69 -1.03
C VAL A 29 -13.47 0.63 -0.21
N GLU A 30 -13.36 0.58 1.11
CA GLU A 30 -14.53 0.55 2.00
C GLU A 30 -15.39 1.82 1.88
N ASN A 31 -14.82 2.92 1.39
CA ASN A 31 -15.51 4.18 1.18
C ASN A 31 -15.83 4.48 -0.29
N GLY A 32 -15.78 3.49 -1.15
CA GLY A 32 -16.32 3.57 -2.50
C GLY A 32 -15.31 3.80 -3.62
N VAL A 33 -14.02 3.83 -3.33
CA VAL A 33 -13.00 3.91 -4.40
C VAL A 33 -12.82 2.51 -5.00
N ALA A 34 -12.88 2.41 -6.32
CA ALA A 34 -12.67 1.13 -6.98
C ALA A 34 -11.23 0.65 -6.76
N ALA A 35 -11.07 -0.63 -6.46
CA ALA A 35 -9.75 -1.20 -6.17
C ALA A 35 -8.76 -1.01 -7.33
N GLU A 36 -9.22 -1.17 -8.57
CA GLU A 36 -8.38 -0.97 -9.75
C GLU A 36 -7.92 0.48 -9.95
N ASP A 37 -8.57 1.44 -9.29
CA ASP A 37 -8.19 2.85 -9.34
C ASP A 37 -7.19 3.24 -8.26
N ILE A 38 -6.74 2.27 -7.48
CA ILE A 38 -5.74 2.45 -6.41
C ILE A 38 -4.47 1.71 -6.82
N LEU A 39 -3.32 2.31 -6.51
CA LEU A 39 -2.03 1.66 -6.69
C LEU A 39 -1.16 1.93 -5.47
N ILE A 40 -0.60 0.87 -4.90
CA ILE A 40 0.38 0.96 -3.81
C ILE A 40 1.77 0.79 -4.41
N LEU A 41 2.66 1.73 -4.13
CA LEU A 41 4.06 1.65 -4.54
C LEU A 41 4.90 1.36 -3.30
N GLU A 42 5.62 0.24 -3.31
CA GLU A 42 6.46 -0.19 -2.19
C GLU A 42 7.88 -0.51 -2.66
N ARG A 43 8.87 0.08 -2.00
CA ARG A 43 10.28 -0.12 -2.37
C ARG A 43 10.81 -1.50 -1.98
N GLU A 44 10.26 -2.09 -0.93
CA GLU A 44 10.68 -3.40 -0.45
C GLU A 44 10.03 -4.53 -1.28
N PRO A 45 10.53 -5.76 -1.19
CA PRO A 45 9.94 -6.89 -1.93
C PRO A 45 8.63 -7.40 -1.32
N GLU A 46 8.18 -6.85 -0.20
CA GLU A 46 6.92 -7.23 0.42
C GLU A 46 6.26 -6.06 1.14
N LEU A 47 4.95 -6.17 1.33
CA LEU A 47 4.17 -5.18 2.08
C LEU A 47 4.36 -5.39 3.60
N GLY A 48 4.18 -4.31 4.38
CA GLY A 48 4.20 -4.39 5.84
C GLY A 48 5.10 -3.36 6.51
N GLY A 49 6.13 -2.90 5.83
CA GLY A 49 7.04 -1.88 6.37
C GLY A 49 7.69 -2.28 7.68
N ILE A 50 7.69 -1.36 8.63
CA ILE A 50 8.30 -1.56 9.95
C ILE A 50 7.64 -2.70 10.75
N LEU A 51 6.39 -3.04 10.46
CA LEU A 51 5.69 -4.14 11.14
C LEU A 51 6.43 -5.46 10.98
N LEU A 52 7.13 -5.65 9.86
CA LEU A 52 7.86 -6.89 9.61
C LEU A 52 9.03 -7.10 10.59
N GLN A 53 9.46 -6.04 11.26
CA GLN A 53 10.54 -6.04 12.24
C GLN A 53 10.03 -6.06 13.68
N CYS A 54 8.72 -5.89 13.89
CA CYS A 54 8.09 -5.80 15.21
C CYS A 54 7.59 -7.18 15.64
N ILE A 55 8.43 -7.97 16.27
CA ILE A 55 8.11 -9.34 16.66
C ILE A 55 7.37 -9.46 17.99
N HIS A 56 7.16 -8.36 18.70
CA HIS A 56 6.34 -8.37 19.92
C HIS A 56 4.85 -8.33 19.59
N ASN A 57 4.01 -8.81 20.52
CA ASN A 57 2.57 -8.80 20.39
C ASN A 57 1.98 -7.43 20.76
N GLY A 58 0.70 -7.24 20.51
CA GLY A 58 -0.03 -6.01 20.82
C GLY A 58 -0.67 -5.33 19.64
N PHE A 59 -0.42 -5.83 18.42
CA PHE A 59 -1.02 -5.28 17.20
C PHE A 59 -2.38 -5.95 16.94
N GLY A 60 -3.33 -5.20 16.41
CA GLY A 60 -4.58 -5.76 15.93
C GLY A 60 -5.72 -5.84 16.94
N ILE A 61 -5.50 -5.45 18.20
CA ILE A 61 -6.53 -5.51 19.24
C ILE A 61 -7.76 -4.72 18.83
N HIS A 62 -7.59 -3.53 18.33
CA HIS A 62 -8.69 -2.65 17.92
C HIS A 62 -9.24 -2.96 16.53
N ARG A 63 -8.39 -3.47 15.61
CA ARG A 63 -8.78 -3.71 14.22
C ARG A 63 -9.33 -5.12 14.00
N PHE A 64 -8.69 -6.13 14.57
CA PHE A 64 -9.03 -7.53 14.34
C PHE A 64 -9.58 -8.25 15.59
N GLY A 65 -9.57 -7.58 16.75
CA GLY A 65 -9.99 -8.19 18.02
C GLY A 65 -9.02 -9.25 18.54
N GLU A 66 -7.83 -9.34 17.96
CA GLU A 66 -6.80 -10.30 18.32
C GLU A 66 -5.48 -9.58 18.58
N GLU A 67 -4.69 -10.11 19.51
CA GLU A 67 -3.34 -9.63 19.76
C GLU A 67 -2.38 -10.35 18.81
N LEU A 68 -1.76 -9.59 17.89
CA LEU A 68 -0.90 -10.12 16.84
C LEU A 68 0.52 -9.53 16.95
N SER A 69 1.52 -10.28 16.46
CA SER A 69 2.84 -9.70 16.22
C SER A 69 2.79 -8.75 15.02
N GLY A 70 3.83 -7.94 14.83
CA GLY A 70 3.92 -7.05 13.68
C GLY A 70 3.78 -7.77 12.34
N PRO A 71 4.57 -8.84 12.08
CA PRO A 71 4.43 -9.64 10.86
C PRO A 71 3.03 -10.24 10.67
N GLU A 72 2.42 -10.74 11.74
CA GLU A 72 1.05 -11.26 11.67
C GLU A 72 0.04 -10.18 11.32
N TYR A 73 0.16 -9.01 11.92
CA TYR A 73 -0.68 -7.85 11.62
C TYR A 73 -0.51 -7.42 10.16
N ALA A 74 0.74 -7.33 9.70
CA ALA A 74 1.05 -7.00 8.31
C ALA A 74 0.46 -8.03 7.34
N ALA A 75 0.58 -9.31 7.66
CA ALA A 75 0.02 -10.38 6.84
C ALA A 75 -1.51 -10.29 6.73
N ARG A 76 -2.20 -9.92 7.81
CA ARG A 76 -3.65 -9.71 7.79
C ARG A 76 -4.04 -8.60 6.84
N PHE A 77 -3.34 -7.46 6.87
CA PHE A 77 -3.59 -6.36 5.95
C PHE A 77 -3.22 -6.70 4.51
N ALA A 78 -2.09 -7.36 4.29
CA ALA A 78 -1.68 -7.77 2.95
C ALA A 78 -2.69 -8.73 2.33
N LYS A 79 -3.21 -9.67 3.12
CA LYS A 79 -4.27 -10.57 2.70
C LYS A 79 -5.53 -9.80 2.32
N LYS A 80 -5.92 -8.82 3.11
CA LYS A 80 -7.10 -7.99 2.83
C LYS A 80 -6.93 -7.16 1.57
N VAL A 81 -5.77 -6.58 1.37
CA VAL A 81 -5.44 -5.85 0.14
C VAL A 81 -5.57 -6.77 -1.08
N ASN A 82 -5.07 -8.00 -0.98
CA ASN A 82 -5.17 -9.01 -2.04
C ASN A 82 -6.63 -9.42 -2.29
N GLU A 83 -7.38 -9.69 -1.23
CA GLU A 83 -8.80 -10.08 -1.34
C GLU A 83 -9.65 -8.99 -1.99
N LEU A 84 -9.34 -7.73 -1.72
CA LEU A 84 -10.03 -6.59 -2.32
C LEU A 84 -9.58 -6.29 -3.75
N GLY A 85 -8.52 -6.94 -4.23
CA GLY A 85 -8.00 -6.72 -5.57
C GLY A 85 -7.25 -5.42 -5.76
N ILE A 86 -6.68 -4.86 -4.69
CA ILE A 86 -5.90 -3.61 -4.77
C ILE A 86 -4.52 -3.92 -5.34
N PRO A 87 -4.14 -3.35 -6.50
CA PRO A 87 -2.83 -3.61 -7.08
C PRO A 87 -1.69 -2.93 -6.30
N SER A 88 -0.55 -3.59 -6.28
CA SER A 88 0.68 -3.05 -5.70
C SER A 88 1.87 -3.35 -6.60
N LEU A 89 2.82 -2.43 -6.63
CA LEU A 89 4.11 -2.63 -7.27
C LEU A 89 5.16 -2.67 -6.17
N LEU A 90 5.74 -3.84 -5.97
CA LEU A 90 6.81 -4.09 -5.01
C LEU A 90 8.17 -3.81 -5.64
N SER A 91 9.21 -3.72 -4.82
CA SER A 91 10.57 -3.41 -5.28
C SER A 91 10.60 -2.20 -6.21
N THR A 92 9.79 -1.20 -5.92
CA THR A 92 9.58 0.01 -6.72
C THR A 92 9.77 1.24 -5.85
N MET A 93 10.80 2.01 -6.16
CA MET A 93 11.13 3.21 -5.39
C MET A 93 10.63 4.46 -6.12
N VAL A 94 9.91 5.31 -5.40
CA VAL A 94 9.52 6.63 -5.89
C VAL A 94 10.73 7.56 -5.80
N LEU A 95 11.09 8.19 -6.91
CA LEU A 95 12.23 9.10 -6.97
C LEU A 95 11.83 10.56 -6.92
N THR A 96 10.72 10.89 -7.57
CA THR A 96 10.25 12.27 -7.66
C THR A 96 8.74 12.33 -7.62
N LEU A 97 8.23 13.48 -7.22
CA LEU A 97 6.80 13.78 -7.23
C LEU A 97 6.61 15.21 -7.72
N HIS A 98 5.84 15.37 -8.79
CA HIS A 98 5.53 16.68 -9.35
C HIS A 98 4.03 16.94 -9.36
N GLN A 99 3.65 18.18 -9.10
CA GLN A 99 2.31 18.64 -9.35
C GLN A 99 2.24 19.22 -10.76
N MET A 100 1.34 18.70 -11.58
CA MET A 100 1.12 19.18 -12.94
C MET A 100 0.20 20.40 -12.93
N GLU A 101 0.21 21.18 -14.02
CA GLU A 101 -0.60 22.39 -14.14
C GLU A 101 -2.11 22.09 -14.08
N ASP A 102 -2.53 20.92 -14.53
CA ASP A 102 -3.93 20.49 -14.50
C ASP A 102 -4.38 19.94 -13.13
N GLY A 103 -3.52 19.98 -12.12
CA GLY A 103 -3.80 19.52 -10.77
C GLY A 103 -3.46 18.06 -10.52
N ARG A 104 -3.13 17.29 -11.54
CA ARG A 104 -2.70 15.91 -11.36
C ARG A 104 -1.31 15.85 -10.74
N LYS A 105 -0.97 14.70 -10.17
CA LYS A 105 0.37 14.42 -9.67
C LYS A 105 1.07 13.43 -10.60
N GLU A 106 2.35 13.70 -10.85
CA GLU A 106 3.21 12.80 -11.62
C GLU A 106 4.27 12.22 -10.69
N ILE A 107 4.43 10.93 -10.74
CA ILE A 107 5.37 10.20 -9.89
C ILE A 107 6.40 9.49 -10.74
#